data_244100acb2b3c9cca9f71bfe9e3a8257
#
_entry.id   244100acb2b3c9cca9f71bfe9e3a8257
#
_cell.length_a   1.000
_cell.length_b   1.000
_cell.length_c   1.000
_cell.angle_alpha   90.00
_cell.angle_beta   90.00
_cell.angle_gamma   90.00
#
_symmetry.space_group_name_H-M   'P 1'
#
loop_
_entity.id
_entity.type
_entity.pdbx_description
1 polymer ?
#
loop_
_entity_poly.entity_id
_entity_poly.type
_entity_poly.pdbx_seq_one_letter_code
_entity_poly.pdbx_strand_id
1 'polypeptide(L)'
;YMEPQLASHYFCVPVEGSLPREGTDEAATDTRVLGLLGVEPKVGEQFTVTYNLGVGTGNPKQVTQTFTLSGWWEYDEAVTASNILLPQSRAEEALEGYQNQGRYDMTGRWTLDVMFASSLHIESDLTELLENHGYQDTDPQADNYIDGGVNWGYTAAQMGAQADPLTVIAISALLLLIIFTGYLIIYNVFQISV
;
A
#
# COMPACT_ATOMS: atom_id res chain seq x y z
N TYR A 1 5.13 -5.14 11.05
CA TYR A 1 5.79 -6.30 10.41
C TYR A 1 5.24 -6.53 9.01
N MET A 2 6.10 -6.84 8.07
CA MET A 2 5.73 -7.29 6.72
C MET A 2 6.68 -8.39 6.27
N GLU A 3 6.16 -9.40 5.61
CA GLU A 3 6.98 -10.37 4.88
C GLU A 3 7.77 -9.66 3.76
N PRO A 4 9.00 -10.10 3.43
CA PRO A 4 9.83 -9.41 2.42
C PRO A 4 9.17 -9.25 1.05
N GLN A 5 8.40 -10.25 0.62
CA GLN A 5 7.65 -10.16 -0.63
C GLN A 5 6.57 -9.06 -0.55
N LEU A 6 5.84 -9.02 0.55
CA LEU A 6 4.83 -8.00 0.81
C LEU A 6 5.45 -6.61 0.88
N ALA A 7 6.57 -6.45 1.58
CA ALA A 7 7.29 -5.18 1.67
C ALA A 7 7.65 -4.62 0.28
N SER A 8 8.03 -5.48 -0.67
CA SER A 8 8.32 -5.06 -2.04
C SER A 8 7.08 -4.54 -2.79
N HIS A 9 5.90 -5.11 -2.52
CA HIS A 9 4.63 -4.63 -3.11
C HIS A 9 4.17 -3.29 -2.53
N TYR A 10 4.66 -2.95 -1.34
CA TYR A 10 4.43 -1.64 -0.70
C TYR A 10 5.59 -0.67 -0.89
N PHE A 11 6.49 -0.95 -1.85
CA PHE A 11 7.66 -0.11 -2.17
C PHE A 11 8.65 0.06 -1.02
N CYS A 12 8.59 -0.82 -0.02
CA CYS A 12 9.49 -0.83 1.14
C CYS A 12 10.73 -1.70 0.85
N VAL A 13 11.50 -1.33 -0.17
CA VAL A 13 12.71 -2.06 -0.58
C VAL A 13 13.94 -1.25 -0.18
N PRO A 14 14.75 -1.71 0.80
CA PRO A 14 15.94 -0.99 1.23
C PRO A 14 16.92 -0.73 0.08
N VAL A 15 17.36 0.52 -0.09
CA VAL A 15 18.48 0.90 -0.97
C VAL A 15 19.81 0.67 -0.28
N GLU A 16 19.80 0.69 1.06
CA GLU A 16 20.95 0.33 1.90
C GLU A 16 20.48 -0.50 3.09
N GLY A 17 21.25 -1.51 3.47
CA GLY A 17 20.93 -2.40 4.57
C GLY A 17 19.92 -3.50 4.22
N SER A 18 19.07 -3.87 5.15
CA SER A 18 18.08 -4.94 5.01
C SER A 18 16.81 -4.65 5.81
N LEU A 19 15.75 -5.40 5.53
CA LEU A 19 14.58 -5.46 6.41
C LEU A 19 14.98 -5.97 7.81
N PRO A 20 14.25 -5.55 8.86
CA PRO A 20 14.59 -5.89 10.24
C PRO A 20 14.49 -7.40 10.48
N ARG A 21 15.43 -7.93 11.26
CA ARG A 21 15.49 -9.35 11.61
C ARG A 21 14.64 -9.64 12.84
N GLU A 22 13.98 -10.76 12.84
CA GLU A 22 13.16 -11.20 13.98
C GLU A 22 14.02 -11.37 15.24
N GLY A 23 13.45 -10.98 16.39
CA GLY A 23 14.11 -11.05 17.69
C GLY A 23 15.19 -10.00 17.94
N THR A 24 15.23 -8.92 17.14
CA THR A 24 16.17 -7.80 17.32
C THR A 24 15.45 -6.48 17.59
N ASP A 25 16.22 -5.44 17.92
CA ASP A 25 15.75 -4.04 18.03
C ASP A 25 15.88 -3.28 16.70
N GLU A 26 15.94 -3.99 15.60
CA GLU A 26 16.07 -3.39 14.29
C GLU A 26 14.75 -2.79 13.79
N ALA A 27 14.86 -1.71 12.99
CA ALA A 27 13.75 -1.18 12.22
C ALA A 27 14.24 -0.68 10.87
N ALA A 28 13.38 -0.72 9.85
CA ALA A 28 13.66 -0.14 8.54
C ALA A 28 12.55 0.86 8.16
N THR A 29 12.92 1.96 7.50
CA THR A 29 11.97 3.02 7.15
C THR A 29 12.47 3.84 5.96
N ASP A 30 11.63 4.78 5.50
CA ASP A 30 11.95 5.69 4.41
C ASP A 30 12.66 6.97 4.86
N THR A 31 13.26 7.67 3.88
CA THR A 31 14.00 8.92 4.11
C THR A 31 13.14 10.05 4.68
N ARG A 32 11.82 10.06 4.43
CA ARG A 32 10.90 11.06 5.00
C ARG A 32 10.77 10.89 6.51
N VAL A 33 10.58 9.66 6.99
CA VAL A 33 10.51 9.38 8.43
C VAL A 33 11.81 9.74 9.11
N LEU A 34 12.96 9.35 8.54
CA LEU A 34 14.28 9.69 9.08
C LEU A 34 14.47 11.20 9.16
N GLY A 35 14.10 11.94 8.11
CA GLY A 35 14.15 13.41 8.10
C GLY A 35 13.27 14.05 9.19
N LEU A 36 12.05 13.52 9.41
CA LEU A 36 11.16 14.01 10.48
C LEU A 36 11.71 13.74 11.89
N LEU A 37 12.47 12.66 12.05
CA LEU A 37 13.11 12.30 13.32
C LEU A 37 14.50 12.96 13.51
N GLY A 38 15.03 13.62 12.48
CA GLY A 38 16.37 14.20 12.50
C GLY A 38 17.49 13.14 12.52
N VAL A 39 17.25 11.97 11.92
CA VAL A 39 18.17 10.83 11.86
C VAL A 39 18.79 10.75 10.47
N GLU A 40 20.10 10.55 10.39
CA GLU A 40 20.77 10.34 9.11
C GLU A 40 20.39 8.96 8.51
N PRO A 41 20.22 8.86 7.18
CA PRO A 41 19.94 7.59 6.51
C PRO A 41 21.21 6.71 6.44
N LYS A 42 21.62 6.20 7.58
CA LYS A 42 22.82 5.39 7.73
C LYS A 42 22.53 4.18 8.62
N VAL A 43 22.78 3.00 8.10
CA VAL A 43 22.58 1.74 8.84
C VAL A 43 23.41 1.74 10.13
N GLY A 44 22.77 1.35 11.23
CA GLY A 44 23.34 1.31 12.56
C GLY A 44 23.03 2.54 13.43
N GLU A 45 22.44 3.61 12.86
CA GLU A 45 21.99 4.75 13.66
C GLU A 45 20.82 4.34 14.58
N GLN A 46 20.77 4.91 15.77
CA GLN A 46 19.68 4.68 16.72
C GLN A 46 18.65 5.81 16.62
N PHE A 47 17.38 5.43 16.70
CA PHE A 47 16.30 6.38 16.73
C PHE A 47 15.15 5.93 17.63
N THR A 48 14.42 6.89 18.18
CA THR A 48 13.29 6.66 19.06
C THR A 48 12.03 7.16 18.39
N VAL A 49 11.00 6.31 18.33
CA VAL A 49 9.69 6.65 17.78
C VAL A 49 8.65 6.63 18.88
N THR A 50 7.85 7.69 18.93
CA THR A 50 6.63 7.73 19.75
C THR A 50 5.41 7.73 18.84
N TYR A 51 4.55 6.77 19.02
CA TYR A 51 3.35 6.60 18.19
C TYR A 51 2.14 6.18 19.01
N ASN A 52 0.97 6.27 18.44
CA ASN A 52 -0.28 5.90 19.10
C ASN A 52 -0.88 4.64 18.47
N LEU A 53 -1.22 3.66 19.31
CA LEU A 53 -2.10 2.55 18.95
C LEU A 53 -3.56 3.02 19.05
N GLY A 54 -4.43 2.45 18.21
CA GLY A 54 -5.85 2.79 18.21
C GLY A 54 -6.15 4.23 17.78
N VAL A 55 -5.40 4.74 16.80
CA VAL A 55 -5.68 6.07 16.23
C VAL A 55 -7.09 6.08 15.62
N GLY A 56 -7.88 7.10 15.97
CA GLY A 56 -9.29 7.20 15.55
C GLY A 56 -10.28 6.47 16.47
N THR A 57 -9.79 5.81 17.53
CA THR A 57 -10.62 5.21 18.59
C THR A 57 -10.81 6.17 19.77
N GLY A 58 -11.70 5.81 20.70
CA GLY A 58 -11.98 6.66 21.87
C GLY A 58 -10.85 6.70 22.92
N ASN A 59 -9.87 5.78 22.85
CA ASN A 59 -8.81 5.64 23.86
C ASN A 59 -7.48 5.17 23.26
N PRO A 60 -6.74 6.03 22.55
CA PRO A 60 -5.44 5.68 21.99
C PRO A 60 -4.41 5.42 23.09
N LYS A 61 -3.56 4.38 22.90
CA LYS A 61 -2.42 4.10 23.77
C LYS A 61 -1.15 4.62 23.11
N GLN A 62 -0.42 5.50 23.77
CA GLN A 62 0.88 5.95 23.32
C GLN A 62 1.96 4.92 23.65
N VAL A 63 2.82 4.64 22.69
CA VAL A 63 3.97 3.74 22.82
C VAL A 63 5.23 4.46 22.37
N THR A 64 6.32 4.26 23.09
CA THR A 64 7.65 4.78 22.73
C THR A 64 8.63 3.62 22.68
N GLN A 65 9.30 3.45 21.55
CA GLN A 65 10.31 2.41 21.36
C GLN A 65 11.55 2.98 20.69
N THR A 66 12.71 2.41 21.02
CA THR A 66 14.00 2.75 20.42
C THR A 66 14.45 1.60 19.54
N PHE A 67 14.96 1.93 18.36
CA PHE A 67 15.38 0.99 17.34
C PHE A 67 16.77 1.32 16.81
N THR A 68 17.41 0.33 16.22
CA THR A 68 18.62 0.48 15.40
C THR A 68 18.20 0.38 13.93
N LEU A 69 18.57 1.36 13.11
CA LEU A 69 18.26 1.39 11.68
C LEU A 69 18.97 0.23 10.97
N SER A 70 18.22 -0.73 10.46
CA SER A 70 18.74 -1.89 9.74
C SER A 70 18.75 -1.71 8.22
N GLY A 71 17.91 -0.81 7.73
CA GLY A 71 17.82 -0.47 6.32
C GLY A 71 16.87 0.69 6.08
N TRP A 72 17.04 1.33 4.94
CA TRP A 72 16.19 2.46 4.55
C TRP A 72 16.00 2.52 3.03
N TRP A 73 14.91 3.15 2.60
CA TRP A 73 14.57 3.39 1.19
C TRP A 73 14.19 4.84 0.96
N GLU A 74 14.29 5.27 -0.31
CA GLU A 74 13.87 6.61 -0.68
C GLU A 74 12.34 6.74 -0.57
N TYR A 75 11.89 7.85 0.02
CA TYR A 75 10.47 8.16 0.04
C TYR A 75 10.00 8.51 -1.38
N ASP A 76 8.95 7.85 -1.83
CA ASP A 76 8.30 8.16 -3.10
C ASP A 76 7.05 9.01 -2.84
N GLU A 77 6.99 10.21 -3.41
CA GLU A 77 5.85 11.13 -3.28
C GLU A 77 4.55 10.55 -3.85
N ALA A 78 4.62 9.58 -4.75
CA ALA A 78 3.45 8.86 -5.25
C ALA A 78 2.83 7.95 -4.18
N VAL A 79 3.61 7.58 -3.16
CA VAL A 79 3.14 6.77 -2.02
C VAL A 79 2.74 7.71 -0.89
N THR A 80 1.47 7.80 -0.59
CA THR A 80 0.94 8.76 0.40
C THR A 80 1.28 8.42 1.85
N ALA A 81 1.69 7.18 2.14
CA ALA A 81 2.00 6.69 3.47
C ALA A 81 3.48 6.32 3.62
N SER A 82 4.07 6.71 4.73
CA SER A 82 5.39 6.22 5.16
C SER A 82 5.21 5.03 6.10
N ASN A 83 6.12 4.06 6.01
CA ASN A 83 6.08 2.86 6.82
C ASN A 83 7.35 2.75 7.67
N ILE A 84 7.19 2.32 8.92
CA ILE A 84 8.28 1.84 9.77
C ILE A 84 8.08 0.34 9.94
N LEU A 85 8.95 -0.46 9.36
CA LEU A 85 8.91 -1.91 9.46
C LEU A 85 9.67 -2.36 10.69
N LEU A 86 9.04 -3.21 11.50
CA LEU A 86 9.56 -3.74 12.76
C LEU A 86 9.57 -5.27 12.70
N PRO A 87 10.39 -5.95 13.50
CA PRO A 87 10.21 -7.37 13.78
C PRO A 87 8.82 -7.64 14.37
N GLN A 88 8.26 -8.81 14.12
CA GLN A 88 6.96 -9.18 14.68
C GLN A 88 6.97 -9.13 16.21
N SER A 89 8.03 -9.62 16.85
CA SER A 89 8.22 -9.58 18.31
C SER A 89 8.14 -8.17 18.88
N ARG A 90 8.69 -7.16 18.20
CA ARG A 90 8.63 -5.76 18.65
C ARG A 90 7.23 -5.16 18.46
N ALA A 91 6.52 -5.56 17.41
CA ALA A 91 5.13 -5.17 17.22
C ALA A 91 4.22 -5.79 18.30
N GLU A 92 4.42 -7.07 18.63
CA GLU A 92 3.68 -7.77 19.69
C GLU A 92 3.93 -7.16 21.06
N GLU A 93 5.19 -6.80 21.39
CA GLU A 93 5.53 -6.06 22.62
C GLU A 93 4.78 -4.73 22.73
N ALA A 94 4.70 -3.97 21.61
CA ALA A 94 3.95 -2.72 21.59
C ALA A 94 2.46 -2.92 21.89
N LEU A 95 1.90 -4.05 21.44
CA LEU A 95 0.51 -4.44 21.65
C LEU A 95 0.23 -5.00 23.05
N GLU A 96 1.24 -5.26 23.86
CA GLU A 96 1.05 -5.83 25.19
C GLU A 96 0.10 -4.97 26.03
N GLY A 97 -0.97 -5.59 26.51
CA GLY A 97 -2.02 -4.91 27.27
C GLY A 97 -2.91 -3.97 26.44
N TYR A 98 -2.73 -3.89 25.13
CA TYR A 98 -3.65 -3.19 24.25
C TYR A 98 -4.86 -4.08 23.93
N GLN A 99 -6.05 -3.52 24.01
CA GLN A 99 -7.29 -4.20 23.62
C GLN A 99 -7.88 -3.47 22.41
N ASN A 100 -8.10 -4.20 21.33
CA ASN A 100 -8.73 -3.67 20.12
C ASN A 100 -10.11 -3.08 20.46
N GLN A 101 -10.36 -1.85 20.01
CA GLN A 101 -11.53 -1.04 20.41
C GLN A 101 -12.68 -1.12 19.39
N GLY A 102 -12.73 -2.20 18.63
CA GLY A 102 -13.80 -2.48 17.71
C GLY A 102 -13.41 -2.45 16.24
N ARG A 103 -14.41 -2.47 15.38
CA ARG A 103 -14.26 -2.71 13.94
C ARG A 103 -13.34 -1.73 13.22
N TYR A 104 -13.33 -0.48 13.62
CA TYR A 104 -12.52 0.56 12.96
C TYR A 104 -11.10 0.67 13.51
N ASP A 105 -10.79 -0.10 14.54
CA ASP A 105 -9.44 -0.19 15.09
C ASP A 105 -8.62 -1.20 14.29
N MET A 106 -7.74 -0.71 13.44
CA MET A 106 -6.84 -1.53 12.62
C MET A 106 -5.60 -2.02 13.40
N THR A 107 -5.46 -1.59 14.67
CA THR A 107 -4.29 -1.92 15.49
C THR A 107 -4.25 -3.40 15.85
N GLY A 108 -3.12 -4.03 15.59
CA GLY A 108 -2.89 -5.45 15.91
C GLY A 108 -3.66 -6.44 15.04
N ARG A 109 -4.19 -6.01 13.90
CA ARG A 109 -4.84 -6.92 12.96
C ARG A 109 -3.84 -7.60 12.05
N TRP A 110 -4.10 -8.85 11.76
CA TRP A 110 -3.42 -9.57 10.70
C TRP A 110 -4.06 -9.24 9.36
N THR A 111 -3.21 -9.01 8.37
CA THR A 111 -3.62 -8.85 6.98
C THR A 111 -2.99 -9.98 6.16
N LEU A 112 -3.79 -10.62 5.33
CA LEU A 112 -3.32 -11.59 4.35
C LEU A 112 -3.42 -10.95 2.96
N ASP A 113 -2.28 -10.79 2.29
CA ASP A 113 -2.27 -10.35 0.90
C ASP A 113 -2.27 -11.55 -0.04
N VAL A 114 -3.19 -11.51 -0.99
CA VAL A 114 -3.36 -12.53 -2.02
C VAL A 114 -3.02 -11.93 -3.37
N MET A 115 -2.14 -12.61 -4.11
CA MET A 115 -1.77 -12.23 -5.47
C MET A 115 -2.53 -13.08 -6.48
N PHE A 116 -3.35 -12.44 -7.30
CA PHE A 116 -4.03 -13.09 -8.43
C PHE A 116 -3.16 -13.04 -9.69
N ALA A 117 -3.32 -14.02 -10.56
CA ALA A 117 -2.58 -14.10 -11.82
C ALA A 117 -2.97 -12.99 -12.83
N SER A 118 -4.15 -12.39 -12.66
CA SER A 118 -4.68 -11.32 -13.50
C SER A 118 -5.37 -10.28 -12.63
N SER A 119 -5.25 -9.01 -13.02
CA SER A 119 -5.95 -7.88 -12.37
C SER A 119 -7.31 -7.55 -13.01
N LEU A 120 -7.67 -8.20 -14.14
CA LEU A 120 -8.85 -7.82 -14.93
C LEU A 120 -10.19 -8.05 -14.22
N HIS A 121 -10.25 -9.03 -13.31
CA HIS A 121 -11.47 -9.41 -12.59
C HIS A 121 -11.24 -9.52 -11.09
N ILE A 122 -10.28 -8.75 -10.56
CA ILE A 122 -9.73 -8.92 -9.21
C ILE A 122 -10.79 -8.85 -8.10
N GLU A 123 -11.83 -8.03 -8.27
CA GLU A 123 -12.93 -7.95 -7.27
C GLU A 123 -13.77 -9.22 -7.27
N SER A 124 -14.17 -9.72 -8.45
CA SER A 124 -14.92 -10.95 -8.53
C SER A 124 -14.11 -12.17 -8.11
N ASP A 125 -12.82 -12.18 -8.44
CA ASP A 125 -11.90 -13.26 -8.06
C ASP A 125 -11.68 -13.26 -6.53
N LEU A 126 -11.62 -12.09 -5.90
CA LEU A 126 -11.56 -11.97 -4.44
C LEU A 126 -12.85 -12.47 -3.78
N THR A 127 -13.99 -12.04 -4.28
CA THR A 127 -15.30 -12.50 -3.76
C THR A 127 -15.44 -14.01 -3.90
N GLU A 128 -15.10 -14.58 -5.05
CA GLU A 128 -15.12 -16.03 -5.26
C GLU A 128 -14.17 -16.77 -4.31
N LEU A 129 -12.97 -16.23 -4.07
CA LEU A 129 -12.01 -16.79 -3.12
C LEU A 129 -12.59 -16.83 -1.70
N LEU A 130 -13.20 -15.74 -1.25
CA LEU A 130 -13.81 -15.65 0.08
C LEU A 130 -14.98 -16.65 0.21
N GLU A 131 -15.89 -16.67 -0.74
CA GLU A 131 -17.06 -17.57 -0.75
C GLU A 131 -16.63 -19.04 -0.74
N ASN A 132 -15.62 -19.41 -1.53
CA ASN A 132 -15.10 -20.78 -1.58
C ASN A 132 -14.49 -21.25 -0.24
N HIS A 133 -14.10 -20.30 0.64
CA HIS A 133 -13.58 -20.59 1.97
C HIS A 133 -14.60 -20.33 3.09
N GLY A 134 -15.86 -20.05 2.74
CA GLY A 134 -16.95 -19.82 3.69
C GLY A 134 -16.99 -18.43 4.30
N TYR A 135 -16.26 -17.46 3.71
CA TYR A 135 -16.22 -16.06 4.13
C TYR A 135 -16.98 -15.17 3.15
N GLN A 136 -17.25 -13.94 3.55
CA GLN A 136 -17.86 -12.91 2.70
C GLN A 136 -17.43 -11.51 3.18
N ASP A 137 -17.48 -10.52 2.29
CA ASP A 137 -17.08 -9.13 2.54
C ASP A 137 -18.25 -8.12 2.42
N THR A 138 -19.48 -8.62 2.22
CA THR A 138 -20.64 -7.78 1.94
C THR A 138 -21.46 -7.39 3.17
N ASP A 139 -21.63 -8.30 4.14
CA ASP A 139 -22.36 -8.03 5.38
C ASP A 139 -21.43 -8.00 6.60
N PRO A 140 -21.11 -6.80 7.07
CA PRO A 140 -20.22 -6.61 8.21
C PRO A 140 -20.72 -7.14 9.56
N GLN A 141 -21.99 -7.53 9.64
CA GLN A 141 -22.58 -8.07 10.86
C GLN A 141 -22.60 -9.61 10.88
N ALA A 142 -22.24 -10.23 9.77
CA ALA A 142 -22.17 -11.68 9.69
C ALA A 142 -20.94 -12.24 10.41
N ASP A 143 -21.08 -13.42 11.03
CA ASP A 143 -20.01 -14.08 11.78
C ASP A 143 -18.80 -14.47 10.89
N ASN A 144 -19.04 -14.65 9.59
CA ASN A 144 -18.03 -15.00 8.59
C ASN A 144 -17.53 -13.80 7.76
N TYR A 145 -17.75 -12.58 8.25
CA TYR A 145 -17.27 -11.38 7.57
C TYR A 145 -15.76 -11.25 7.63
N ILE A 146 -15.14 -10.97 6.50
CA ILE A 146 -13.76 -10.53 6.38
C ILE A 146 -13.73 -9.18 5.68
N ASP A 147 -12.97 -8.24 6.22
CA ASP A 147 -12.73 -6.94 5.58
C ASP A 147 -11.73 -7.14 4.43
N GLY A 148 -12.26 -7.30 3.23
CA GLY A 148 -11.50 -7.48 2.00
C GLY A 148 -11.32 -6.16 1.25
N GLY A 149 -10.16 -5.98 0.63
CA GLY A 149 -9.88 -4.80 -0.18
C GLY A 149 -8.84 -5.06 -1.27
N VAL A 150 -8.93 -4.30 -2.35
CA VAL A 150 -7.96 -4.36 -3.45
C VAL A 150 -6.93 -3.24 -3.29
N ASN A 151 -5.64 -3.58 -3.38
CA ASN A 151 -4.57 -2.57 -3.50
C ASN A 151 -4.59 -1.97 -4.91
N TRP A 152 -5.46 -0.96 -5.11
CA TRP A 152 -5.65 -0.33 -6.41
C TRP A 152 -4.39 0.36 -6.94
N GLY A 153 -3.50 0.86 -6.07
CA GLY A 153 -2.24 1.46 -6.48
C GLY A 153 -1.34 0.44 -7.18
N TYR A 154 -1.14 -0.70 -6.57
CA TYR A 154 -0.37 -1.79 -7.14
C TYR A 154 -1.05 -2.39 -8.37
N THR A 155 -2.37 -2.61 -8.30
CA THR A 155 -3.16 -3.16 -9.39
C THR A 155 -3.14 -2.26 -10.62
N ALA A 156 -3.28 -0.94 -10.47
CA ALA A 156 -3.21 0.02 -11.56
C ALA A 156 -1.83 0.05 -12.23
N ALA A 157 -0.75 -0.04 -11.44
CA ALA A 157 0.61 -0.14 -11.96
C ALA A 157 0.81 -1.43 -12.79
N GLN A 158 0.28 -2.55 -12.33
CA GLN A 158 0.29 -3.83 -13.05
C GLN A 158 -0.56 -3.80 -14.33
N MET A 159 -1.76 -3.21 -14.28
CA MET A 159 -2.62 -3.05 -15.45
C MET A 159 -1.95 -2.20 -16.53
N GLY A 160 -1.23 -1.15 -16.14
CA GLY A 160 -0.43 -0.34 -17.06
C GLY A 160 0.72 -1.12 -17.71
N ALA A 161 1.34 -2.02 -16.96
CA ALA A 161 2.42 -2.88 -17.45
C ALA A 161 1.92 -4.07 -18.29
N GLN A 162 0.67 -4.51 -18.09
CA GLN A 162 0.04 -5.66 -18.77
C GLN A 162 -1.09 -5.24 -19.71
N ALA A 163 -1.11 -3.97 -20.15
CA ALA A 163 -2.14 -3.47 -21.04
C ALA A 163 -2.27 -4.40 -22.26
N ASP A 164 -3.44 -5.01 -22.39
CA ASP A 164 -3.77 -5.87 -23.51
C ASP A 164 -3.56 -5.09 -24.82
N PRO A 165 -2.82 -5.65 -25.81
CA PRO A 165 -2.59 -4.98 -27.09
C PRO A 165 -3.88 -4.49 -27.76
N LEU A 166 -4.99 -5.21 -27.59
CA LEU A 166 -6.29 -4.82 -28.13
C LEU A 166 -6.82 -3.53 -27.47
N THR A 167 -6.67 -3.41 -26.16
CA THR A 167 -7.05 -2.21 -25.39
C THR A 167 -6.19 -1.02 -25.79
N VAL A 168 -4.89 -1.20 -25.96
CA VAL A 168 -3.97 -0.15 -26.44
C VAL A 168 -4.36 0.31 -27.86
N ILE A 169 -4.66 -0.62 -28.77
CA ILE A 169 -5.12 -0.32 -30.12
C ILE A 169 -6.46 0.44 -30.06
N ALA A 170 -7.43 0.03 -29.24
CA ALA A 170 -8.72 0.69 -29.14
C ALA A 170 -8.59 2.13 -28.62
N ILE A 171 -7.79 2.35 -27.58
CA ILE A 171 -7.52 3.70 -27.04
C ILE A 171 -6.79 4.55 -28.08
N SER A 172 -5.80 4.00 -28.78
CA SER A 172 -5.06 4.70 -29.82
C SER A 172 -5.97 5.09 -30.99
N ALA A 173 -6.86 4.19 -31.42
CA ALA A 173 -7.84 4.47 -32.47
C ALA A 173 -8.81 5.60 -32.04
N LEU A 174 -9.26 5.59 -30.78
CA LEU A 174 -10.14 6.65 -30.23
C LEU A 174 -9.42 8.00 -30.20
N LEU A 175 -8.17 8.05 -29.80
CA LEU A 175 -7.35 9.27 -29.80
C LEU A 175 -7.16 9.81 -31.22
N LEU A 176 -6.85 8.95 -32.19
CA LEU A 176 -6.73 9.32 -33.59
C LEU A 176 -8.06 9.88 -34.15
N LEU A 177 -9.19 9.30 -33.78
CA LEU A 177 -10.51 9.79 -34.16
C LEU A 177 -10.79 11.19 -33.61
N ILE A 178 -10.43 11.45 -32.33
CA ILE A 178 -10.57 12.77 -31.69
C ILE A 178 -9.69 13.81 -32.39
N ILE A 179 -8.43 13.47 -32.68
CA ILE A 179 -7.49 14.36 -33.39
C ILE A 179 -8.02 14.65 -34.80
N PHE A 180 -8.50 13.64 -35.53
CA PHE A 180 -9.02 13.80 -36.89
C PHE A 180 -10.28 14.65 -36.92
N THR A 181 -11.22 14.43 -35.99
CA THR A 181 -12.43 15.27 -35.87
C THR A 181 -12.09 16.73 -35.51
N GLY A 182 -11.14 16.92 -34.59
CA GLY A 182 -10.64 18.28 -34.27
C GLY A 182 -10.02 18.98 -35.49
N TYR A 183 -9.21 18.24 -36.27
CA TYR A 183 -8.63 18.74 -37.49
C TYR A 183 -9.71 19.14 -38.52
N LEU A 184 -10.72 18.31 -38.73
CA LEU A 184 -11.82 18.61 -39.67
C LEU A 184 -12.62 19.87 -39.25
N ILE A 185 -12.85 20.05 -37.95
CA ILE A 185 -13.53 21.24 -37.44
C ILE A 185 -12.69 22.49 -37.74
N ILE A 186 -11.42 22.47 -37.42
CA ILE A 186 -10.51 23.58 -37.66
C ILE A 186 -10.41 23.86 -39.17
N TYR A 187 -10.26 22.84 -40.00
CA TYR A 187 -10.19 22.96 -41.44
C TYR A 187 -11.46 23.63 -42.02
N ASN A 188 -12.65 23.16 -41.59
CA ASN A 188 -13.92 23.74 -42.02
C ASN A 188 -14.09 25.21 -41.61
N VAL A 189 -13.66 25.55 -40.36
CA VAL A 189 -13.71 26.95 -39.89
C VAL A 189 -12.82 27.86 -40.74
N PHE A 190 -11.62 27.42 -41.09
CA PHE A 190 -10.71 28.16 -41.95
C PHE A 190 -11.24 28.31 -43.40
N GLN A 191 -11.90 27.27 -43.92
CA GLN A 191 -12.47 27.35 -45.28
C GLN A 191 -13.68 28.27 -45.40
N ILE A 192 -14.45 28.47 -44.33
CA ILE A 192 -15.62 29.38 -44.31
C ILE A 192 -15.18 30.85 -44.08
N SER A 193 -13.98 31.08 -43.54
CA SER A 193 -13.47 32.43 -43.23
C SER A 193 -12.63 33.07 -44.35
N VAL A 194 -12.51 32.44 -45.52
CA VAL A 194 -11.90 32.94 -46.76
C VAL A 194 -12.99 33.20 -47.77
#